data_bdc14ca6061753ea1f5948277cfdd3b5
#
_entry.id   bdc14ca6061753ea1f5948277cfdd3b5
#
_cell.length_a   1.000
_cell.length_b   1.000
_cell.length_c   1.000
_cell.angle_alpha   90.00
_cell.angle_beta   90.00
_cell.angle_gamma   90.00
#
_symmetry.space_group_name_H-M   'P 1'
#
loop_
_entity.id
_entity.type
_entity.pdbx_description
1 polymer ?
#
loop_
_entity_poly.entity_id
_entity_poly.type
_entity_poly.pdbx_seq_one_letter_code
_entity_poly.pdbx_strand_id
1 'polypeptide(L)'
;MENSNGLAADGGVTQAGGTAEREAALAMQDRRKRRGRITLGADKAYDVRQFVEDLRDRLVTPHIAIDGHLSKTGKPRATALDGRTRHPGYEISQRFRKHIAEVFGWAKGSAGLAKVKLRGQAKVHAVFTLTLAAYILFENNGSGEFAFGCSTGHIWQASSTDATSIDFSRSAPVRFE
;
A
#
# COMPACT_ATOMS: atom_id res chain seq x y z
N MET A 1 -4.17 4.05 -2.88
CA MET A 1 -5.30 3.63 -3.72
C MET A 1 -6.56 4.12 -3.05
N GLU A 2 -7.47 4.70 -3.80
CA GLU A 2 -8.74 5.22 -3.31
C GLU A 2 -9.78 4.10 -3.29
N ASN A 3 -10.74 4.15 -2.33
CA ASN A 3 -11.62 3.02 -2.05
C ASN A 3 -12.85 2.97 -2.96
N SER A 4 -13.41 4.12 -3.33
CA SER A 4 -14.70 4.20 -4.03
C SER A 4 -14.61 3.65 -5.45
N ASN A 5 -13.53 3.98 -6.16
CA ASN A 5 -13.36 3.66 -7.57
C ASN A 5 -12.17 2.70 -7.84
N GLY A 6 -11.43 2.30 -6.82
CA GLY A 6 -10.26 1.45 -6.98
C GLY A 6 -9.07 2.09 -7.67
N LEU A 7 -9.05 3.42 -7.80
CA LEU A 7 -8.00 4.13 -8.53
C LEU A 7 -6.73 4.32 -7.70
N ALA A 8 -5.58 4.30 -8.34
CA ALA A 8 -4.31 4.62 -7.72
C ALA A 8 -4.22 6.12 -7.47
N ALA A 9 -4.42 6.57 -6.22
CA ALA A 9 -4.45 7.99 -5.87
C ALA A 9 -3.06 8.62 -5.78
N ASP A 10 -2.08 7.89 -5.30
CA ASP A 10 -0.67 8.30 -5.18
C ASP A 10 0.22 7.07 -5.17
N GLY A 11 1.47 7.22 -5.54
CA GLY A 11 2.48 6.18 -5.51
C GLY A 11 3.89 6.77 -5.55
N GLY A 12 4.83 6.05 -4.96
CA GLY A 12 6.21 6.50 -4.91
C GLY A 12 7.19 5.33 -4.85
N VAL A 13 8.41 5.60 -5.28
CA VAL A 13 9.54 4.69 -5.18
C VAL A 13 10.50 5.25 -4.15
N THR A 14 10.79 4.48 -3.13
CA THR A 14 11.75 4.81 -2.07
C THR A 14 12.90 3.80 -2.07
N GLN A 15 13.99 4.16 -1.43
CA GLN A 15 15.05 3.21 -1.17
C GLN A 15 14.61 2.22 -0.10
N ALA A 16 14.98 0.95 -0.25
CA ALA A 16 14.62 -0.08 0.73
C ALA A 16 15.18 0.24 2.12
N GLY A 17 14.31 0.18 3.11
CA GLY A 17 14.66 0.39 4.52
C GLY A 17 13.54 -0.13 5.42
N GLY A 18 13.86 -0.45 6.67
CA GLY A 18 12.87 -1.00 7.61
C GLY A 18 11.70 -0.07 7.95
N THR A 19 11.85 1.24 7.70
CA THR A 19 10.82 2.27 7.98
C THR A 19 10.31 2.97 6.72
N ALA A 20 10.98 2.78 5.57
CA ALA A 20 10.75 3.51 4.34
C ALA A 20 9.29 3.49 3.85
N GLU A 21 8.59 2.38 4.03
CA GLU A 21 7.18 2.24 3.67
C GLU A 21 6.28 3.13 4.51
N ARG A 22 6.48 3.13 5.82
CA ARG A 22 5.70 3.94 6.75
C ARG A 22 5.95 5.43 6.54
N GLU A 23 7.20 5.80 6.32
CA GLU A 23 7.60 7.18 5.99
C GLU A 23 6.99 7.63 4.65
N ALA A 24 7.02 6.77 3.63
CA ALA A 24 6.38 7.05 2.35
C ALA A 24 4.86 7.22 2.49
N ALA A 25 4.21 6.38 3.29
CA ALA A 25 2.78 6.49 3.56
C ALA A 25 2.42 7.82 4.24
N LEU A 26 3.21 8.25 5.23
CA LEU A 26 3.01 9.55 5.89
C LEU A 26 3.26 10.72 4.92
N ALA A 27 4.31 10.65 4.11
CA ALA A 27 4.60 11.66 3.10
C ALA A 27 3.49 11.77 2.03
N MET A 28 2.86 10.65 1.64
CA MET A 28 1.68 10.67 0.77
C MET A 28 0.49 11.36 1.44
N GLN A 29 0.28 11.17 2.76
CA GLN A 29 -0.75 11.88 3.51
C GLN A 29 -0.49 13.39 3.54
N ASP A 30 0.76 13.79 3.75
CA ASP A 30 1.14 15.21 3.82
C ASP A 30 0.96 15.92 2.47
N ARG A 31 1.14 15.22 1.33
CA ARG A 31 0.87 15.75 -0.02
C ARG A 31 -0.60 15.89 -0.37
N ARG A 32 -1.48 15.28 0.40
CA ARG A 32 -2.91 15.28 0.12
C ARG A 32 -3.51 16.68 0.19
N LYS A 33 -4.19 17.12 -0.86
CA LYS A 33 -4.79 18.47 -0.95
C LYS A 33 -5.98 18.66 -0.01
N ARG A 34 -6.81 17.62 0.18
CA ARG A 34 -7.97 17.67 1.09
C ARG A 34 -7.56 17.26 2.50
N ARG A 35 -7.80 18.14 3.47
CA ARG A 35 -7.50 17.90 4.89
C ARG A 35 -8.78 17.56 5.68
N GLY A 36 -9.54 16.57 5.22
CA GLY A 36 -10.67 16.01 5.96
C GLY A 36 -10.26 14.76 6.73
N ARG A 37 -11.09 14.31 7.67
CA ARG A 37 -10.92 13.02 8.32
C ARG A 37 -11.08 11.92 7.29
N ILE A 38 -10.14 11.00 7.23
CA ILE A 38 -10.16 9.84 6.34
C ILE A 38 -9.73 8.58 7.09
N THR A 39 -9.95 7.44 6.48
CA THR A 39 -9.43 6.15 6.94
C THR A 39 -8.28 5.67 6.06
N LEU A 40 -7.30 5.00 6.66
CA LEU A 40 -6.18 4.38 5.97
C LEU A 40 -6.18 2.89 6.25
N GLY A 41 -6.52 2.08 5.26
CA GLY A 41 -6.37 0.63 5.32
C GLY A 41 -4.92 0.22 5.08
N ALA A 42 -4.33 -0.52 6.01
CA ALA A 42 -2.96 -1.00 5.90
C ALA A 42 -2.80 -2.44 6.41
N ASP A 43 -1.69 -3.09 6.04
CA ASP A 43 -1.36 -4.43 6.50
C ASP A 43 -0.77 -4.42 7.93
N LYS A 44 -0.67 -5.61 8.52
CA LYS A 44 -0.15 -5.83 9.87
C LYS A 44 1.29 -5.32 10.10
N ALA A 45 2.10 -5.17 9.05
CA ALA A 45 3.43 -4.59 9.14
C ALA A 45 3.43 -3.11 9.56
N TYR A 46 2.28 -2.43 9.41
CA TYR A 46 2.07 -1.06 9.83
C TYR A 46 1.52 -0.92 11.26
N ASP A 47 1.29 -2.03 11.98
CA ASP A 47 0.85 -2.02 13.37
C ASP A 47 2.00 -1.66 14.32
N VAL A 48 2.41 -0.41 14.24
CA VAL A 48 3.47 0.21 15.04
C VAL A 48 2.91 1.44 15.73
N ARG A 49 3.13 1.55 17.05
CA ARG A 49 2.58 2.64 17.87
C ARG A 49 2.86 4.02 17.28
N GLN A 50 4.11 4.31 16.94
CA GLN A 50 4.49 5.60 16.39
C GLN A 50 3.72 5.93 15.10
N PHE A 51 3.61 4.97 14.19
CA PHE A 51 2.87 5.17 12.93
C PHE A 51 1.38 5.42 13.16
N VAL A 52 0.77 4.73 14.12
CA VAL A 52 -0.64 4.95 14.51
C VAL A 52 -0.85 6.36 15.08
N GLU A 53 0.07 6.83 15.93
CA GLU A 53 0.05 8.19 16.49
C GLU A 53 0.23 9.24 15.38
N ASP A 54 1.21 9.08 14.52
CA ASP A 54 1.48 9.96 13.37
C ASP A 54 0.29 10.09 12.40
N LEU A 55 -0.46 9.01 12.18
CA LEU A 55 -1.69 9.04 11.39
C LEU A 55 -2.80 9.83 12.08
N ARG A 56 -2.97 9.63 13.39
CA ARG A 56 -4.00 10.34 14.16
C ARG A 56 -3.77 11.84 14.21
N ASP A 57 -2.52 12.27 14.32
CA ASP A 57 -2.12 13.67 14.25
C ASP A 57 -2.49 14.32 12.91
N ARG A 58 -2.54 13.52 11.85
CA ARG A 58 -2.96 13.91 10.49
C ARG A 58 -4.46 13.76 10.23
N LEU A 59 -5.27 13.51 11.27
CA LEU A 59 -6.71 13.22 11.17
C LEU A 59 -7.03 11.98 10.32
N VAL A 60 -6.12 11.01 10.30
CA VAL A 60 -6.29 9.74 9.60
C VAL A 60 -6.62 8.64 10.60
N THR A 61 -7.73 7.96 10.39
CA THR A 61 -8.12 6.80 11.21
C THR A 61 -7.41 5.54 10.69
N PRO A 62 -6.55 4.89 11.49
CA PRO A 62 -5.81 3.71 11.03
C PRO A 62 -6.71 2.46 11.03
N HIS A 63 -6.96 1.89 9.87
CA HIS A 63 -7.60 0.59 9.69
C HIS A 63 -6.55 -0.49 9.35
N ILE A 64 -5.57 -0.66 10.23
CA ILE A 64 -4.46 -1.58 10.07
C ILE A 64 -4.91 -3.01 10.41
N ALA A 65 -4.47 -4.00 9.64
CA ALA A 65 -4.75 -5.40 9.91
C ALA A 65 -4.06 -5.85 11.21
N ILE A 66 -4.81 -6.50 12.08
CA ILE A 66 -4.28 -7.04 13.33
C ILE A 66 -3.66 -8.41 13.06
N ASP A 67 -2.47 -8.64 13.62
CA ASP A 67 -1.84 -9.96 13.58
C ASP A 67 -2.55 -10.89 14.57
N GLY A 68 -3.39 -11.80 14.05
CA GLY A 68 -4.11 -12.78 14.85
C GLY A 68 -3.24 -13.96 15.35
N HIS A 69 -1.94 -13.96 15.03
CA HIS A 69 -1.05 -15.03 15.49
C HIS A 69 -0.77 -14.92 17.00
N LEU A 70 -0.85 -16.07 17.66
CA LEU A 70 -0.41 -16.20 19.05
C LEU A 70 1.12 -16.17 19.11
N SER A 71 1.65 -15.53 20.14
CA SER A 71 3.09 -15.58 20.43
C SER A 71 3.49 -17.01 20.84
N LYS A 72 4.79 -17.31 20.89
CA LYS A 72 5.31 -18.59 21.39
C LYS A 72 4.80 -18.95 22.81
N THR A 73 4.35 -17.96 23.56
CA THR A 73 3.77 -18.10 24.91
C THR A 73 2.26 -18.23 24.93
N GLY A 74 1.60 -18.40 23.76
CA GLY A 74 0.14 -18.54 23.64
C GLY A 74 -0.64 -17.23 23.84
N LYS A 75 0.02 -16.08 24.01
CA LYS A 75 -0.64 -14.79 24.17
C LYS A 75 -0.84 -14.12 22.79
N PRO A 76 -2.00 -13.45 22.55
CA PRO A 76 -2.18 -12.65 21.35
C PRO A 76 -1.11 -11.56 21.27
N ARG A 77 -0.62 -11.29 20.06
CA ARG A 77 0.35 -10.23 19.83
C ARG A 77 -0.26 -8.88 20.16
N ALA A 78 0.48 -8.04 20.86
CA ALA A 78 0.02 -6.70 21.19
C ALA A 78 -0.17 -5.88 19.89
N THR A 79 -1.28 -5.18 19.79
CA THR A 79 -1.59 -4.23 18.72
C THR A 79 -1.53 -2.81 19.25
N ALA A 80 -1.11 -1.88 18.42
CA ALA A 80 -1.16 -0.44 18.72
C ALA A 80 -2.58 0.15 18.55
N LEU A 81 -3.50 -0.62 17.93
CA LEU A 81 -4.87 -0.20 17.69
C LEU A 81 -5.74 -0.35 18.93
N ASP A 82 -6.52 0.67 19.22
CA ASP A 82 -7.55 0.66 20.26
C ASP A 82 -8.92 0.22 19.72
N GLY A 83 -9.91 0.03 20.63
CA GLY A 83 -11.26 -0.36 20.25
C GLY A 83 -12.01 0.68 19.40
N ARG A 84 -11.56 1.94 19.39
CA ARG A 84 -12.20 3.04 18.64
C ARG A 84 -12.03 2.89 17.13
N THR A 85 -11.00 2.16 16.68
CA THR A 85 -10.76 1.90 15.26
C THR A 85 -11.55 0.72 14.73
N ARG A 86 -12.15 -0.10 15.60
CA ARG A 86 -12.92 -1.29 15.24
C ARG A 86 -14.42 -0.98 15.09
N HIS A 87 -14.76 -0.09 14.17
CA HIS A 87 -16.15 0.16 13.78
C HIS A 87 -16.50 -0.58 12.47
N PRO A 88 -17.77 -0.62 12.02
CA PRO A 88 -18.18 -1.36 10.81
C PRO A 88 -17.36 -1.04 9.56
N GLY A 89 -16.88 0.20 9.40
CA GLY A 89 -15.99 0.60 8.31
C GLY A 89 -14.64 -0.11 8.31
N TYR A 90 -14.16 -0.59 9.47
CA TYR A 90 -12.90 -1.34 9.55
C TYR A 90 -12.94 -2.63 8.71
N GLU A 91 -14.02 -3.41 8.80
CA GLU A 91 -14.15 -4.65 8.03
C GLU A 91 -14.22 -4.37 6.52
N ILE A 92 -14.92 -3.29 6.15
CA ILE A 92 -15.00 -2.82 4.76
C ILE A 92 -13.60 -2.49 4.25
N SER A 93 -12.85 -1.66 4.98
CA SER A 93 -11.47 -1.31 4.63
C SER A 93 -10.56 -2.55 4.49
N GLN A 94 -10.73 -3.56 5.34
CA GLN A 94 -9.94 -4.80 5.27
C GLN A 94 -10.25 -5.63 4.02
N ARG A 95 -11.49 -5.62 3.53
CA ARG A 95 -11.85 -6.27 2.26
C ARG A 95 -11.22 -5.56 1.07
N PHE A 96 -11.42 -4.27 1.02
CA PHE A 96 -10.99 -3.47 -0.12
C PHE A 96 -9.47 -3.28 -0.21
N ARG A 97 -8.72 -3.31 0.91
CA ARG A 97 -7.25 -3.16 0.86
C ARG A 97 -6.57 -4.17 -0.08
N LYS A 98 -7.21 -5.31 -0.36
CA LYS A 98 -6.66 -6.34 -1.25
C LYS A 98 -6.56 -5.87 -2.71
N HIS A 99 -7.42 -4.94 -3.14
CA HIS A 99 -7.40 -4.43 -4.51
C HIS A 99 -6.09 -3.72 -4.89
N ILE A 100 -5.30 -3.24 -3.91
CA ILE A 100 -3.99 -2.68 -4.22
C ILE A 100 -3.04 -3.73 -4.82
N ALA A 101 -3.23 -5.01 -4.49
CA ALA A 101 -2.44 -6.08 -5.08
C ALA A 101 -2.71 -6.25 -6.59
N GLU A 102 -3.90 -5.88 -7.06
CA GLU A 102 -4.27 -5.91 -8.48
C GLU A 102 -3.46 -4.89 -9.27
N VAL A 103 -3.34 -3.66 -8.75
CA VAL A 103 -2.51 -2.60 -9.35
C VAL A 103 -1.06 -3.08 -9.55
N PHE A 104 -0.50 -3.67 -8.50
CA PHE A 104 0.87 -4.17 -8.57
C PHE A 104 1.00 -5.44 -9.42
N GLY A 105 -0.01 -6.30 -9.44
CA GLY A 105 -0.08 -7.45 -10.33
C GLY A 105 -0.04 -7.02 -11.80
N TRP A 106 -0.87 -6.03 -12.14
CA TRP A 106 -0.90 -5.44 -13.47
C TRP A 106 0.42 -4.75 -13.84
N ALA A 107 0.99 -3.95 -12.92
CA ALA A 107 2.25 -3.28 -13.12
C ALA A 107 3.40 -4.27 -13.42
N LYS A 108 3.43 -5.41 -12.77
CA LYS A 108 4.44 -6.44 -12.99
C LYS A 108 4.22 -7.23 -14.27
N GLY A 109 2.98 -7.68 -14.49
CA GLY A 109 2.62 -8.50 -15.65
C GLY A 109 2.58 -7.66 -16.92
N SER A 110 1.59 -6.76 -17.01
CA SER A 110 1.29 -6.02 -18.23
C SER A 110 2.28 -4.87 -18.51
N ALA A 111 2.71 -4.15 -17.48
CA ALA A 111 3.64 -3.02 -17.65
C ALA A 111 5.13 -3.42 -17.54
N GLY A 112 5.45 -4.69 -17.34
CA GLY A 112 6.81 -5.21 -17.36
C GLY A 112 7.70 -4.77 -16.20
N LEU A 113 7.13 -4.25 -15.09
CA LEU A 113 7.88 -3.79 -13.93
C LEU A 113 8.38 -4.92 -13.01
N ALA A 114 8.17 -6.20 -13.38
CA ALA A 114 8.69 -7.33 -12.61
C ALA A 114 10.23 -7.30 -12.48
N LYS A 115 10.92 -6.83 -13.53
CA LYS A 115 12.37 -6.60 -13.53
C LYS A 115 12.67 -5.27 -14.21
N VAL A 116 12.92 -4.25 -13.42
CA VAL A 116 13.25 -2.92 -13.96
C VAL A 116 14.72 -2.88 -14.34
N LYS A 117 15.00 -2.67 -15.64
CA LYS A 117 16.36 -2.55 -16.20
C LYS A 117 16.95 -1.14 -16.08
N LEU A 118 16.26 -0.24 -15.38
CA LEU A 118 16.67 1.15 -15.21
C LEU A 118 17.52 1.32 -13.95
N ARG A 119 18.58 2.12 -14.06
CA ARG A 119 19.42 2.50 -12.92
C ARG A 119 19.07 3.90 -12.44
N GLY A 120 18.95 4.06 -11.13
CA GLY A 120 18.69 5.33 -10.45
C GLY A 120 17.21 5.55 -10.12
N GLN A 121 16.97 5.98 -8.89
CA GLN A 121 15.63 6.13 -8.30
C GLN A 121 14.72 7.04 -9.14
N ALA A 122 15.24 8.16 -9.67
CA ALA A 122 14.45 9.09 -10.47
C ALA A 122 13.86 8.46 -11.73
N LYS A 123 14.65 7.65 -12.44
CA LYS A 123 14.19 6.97 -13.67
C LYS A 123 13.14 5.90 -13.34
N VAL A 124 13.36 5.14 -12.27
CA VAL A 124 12.41 4.12 -11.83
C VAL A 124 11.11 4.77 -11.35
N HIS A 125 11.20 5.87 -10.60
CA HIS A 125 10.03 6.63 -10.17
C HIS A 125 9.22 7.16 -11.36
N ALA A 126 9.88 7.69 -12.40
CA ALA A 126 9.21 8.16 -13.61
C ALA A 126 8.45 7.03 -14.31
N VAL A 127 9.08 5.87 -14.51
CA VAL A 127 8.39 4.71 -15.13
C VAL A 127 7.28 4.18 -14.25
N PHE A 128 7.46 4.12 -12.94
CA PHE A 128 6.42 3.71 -12.00
C PHE A 128 5.21 4.66 -12.07
N THR A 129 5.44 5.98 -12.11
CA THR A 129 4.38 6.99 -12.25
C THR A 129 3.62 6.84 -13.56
N LEU A 130 4.33 6.63 -14.68
CA LEU A 130 3.70 6.35 -15.98
C LEU A 130 2.87 5.06 -15.96
N THR A 131 3.36 4.03 -15.29
CA THR A 131 2.63 2.77 -15.11
C THR A 131 1.34 2.97 -14.32
N LEU A 132 1.37 3.74 -13.23
CA LEU A 132 0.16 4.06 -12.47
C LEU A 132 -0.84 4.88 -13.31
N ALA A 133 -0.36 5.84 -14.09
CA ALA A 133 -1.20 6.62 -14.99
C ALA A 133 -1.86 5.72 -16.07
N ALA A 134 -1.11 4.81 -16.66
CA ALA A 134 -1.63 3.84 -17.62
C ALA A 134 -2.67 2.90 -16.99
N TYR A 135 -2.44 2.44 -15.76
CA TYR A 135 -3.41 1.65 -15.01
C TYR A 135 -4.73 2.40 -14.80
N ILE A 136 -4.67 3.66 -14.37
CA ILE A 136 -5.86 4.50 -14.16
C ILE A 136 -6.65 4.68 -15.46
N LEU A 137 -5.96 4.92 -16.59
CA LEU A 137 -6.59 5.05 -17.89
C LEU A 137 -7.26 3.74 -18.34
N PHE A 138 -6.61 2.61 -18.06
CA PHE A 138 -7.14 1.29 -18.38
C PHE A 138 -8.42 0.99 -17.59
N GLU A 139 -8.41 1.19 -16.28
CA GLU A 139 -9.58 0.99 -15.42
C GLU A 139 -10.76 1.91 -15.82
N ASN A 140 -10.50 3.19 -16.13
CA ASN A 140 -11.54 4.13 -16.52
C ASN A 140 -12.19 3.80 -17.89
N ASN A 141 -11.51 3.06 -18.77
CA ASN A 141 -12.05 2.68 -20.09
C ASN A 141 -12.89 1.39 -20.07
N GLY A 142 -13.21 0.85 -18.89
CA GLY A 142 -14.13 -0.28 -18.73
C GLY A 142 -13.66 -1.61 -19.31
N SER A 143 -12.36 -1.79 -19.51
CA SER A 143 -11.78 -3.06 -19.99
C SER A 143 -11.59 -4.05 -18.84
N GLY A 144 -12.60 -4.21 -17.99
CA GLY A 144 -12.57 -4.99 -16.76
C GLY A 144 -12.58 -6.51 -16.91
N GLU A 145 -12.01 -7.09 -17.96
CA GLU A 145 -11.83 -8.54 -18.05
C GLU A 145 -10.37 -8.96 -18.27
N PHE A 146 -9.54 -8.72 -17.27
CA PHE A 146 -8.36 -9.53 -17.06
C PHE A 146 -8.39 -10.11 -15.66
N ALA A 147 -9.11 -11.21 -15.52
CA ALA A 147 -9.01 -12.07 -14.35
C ALA A 147 -7.62 -12.71 -14.30
N PHE A 148 -6.63 -11.98 -13.81
CA PHE A 148 -5.41 -12.61 -13.34
C PHE A 148 -5.67 -13.14 -11.94
N GLY A 149 -5.91 -14.44 -11.87
CA GLY A 149 -5.95 -15.19 -10.63
C GLY A 149 -4.64 -15.07 -9.86
N CYS A 150 -4.50 -14.03 -9.06
CA CYS A 150 -3.44 -13.94 -8.07
C CYS A 150 -4.04 -14.22 -6.70
N SER A 151 -3.96 -15.49 -6.28
CA SER A 151 -4.55 -16.01 -5.04
C SER A 151 -3.67 -15.80 -3.81
N THR A 152 -2.89 -14.75 -3.70
CA THR A 152 -2.14 -14.45 -2.48
C THR A 152 -1.97 -12.95 -2.31
N GLY A 153 -2.61 -12.43 -1.26
CA GLY A 153 -2.57 -11.01 -0.90
C GLY A 153 -1.18 -10.57 -0.43
N HIS A 154 -0.39 -10.06 -1.34
CA HIS A 154 0.92 -9.49 -1.04
C HIS A 154 1.06 -8.11 -1.64
N ILE A 155 1.64 -7.22 -0.87
CA ILE A 155 2.13 -5.96 -1.37
C ILE A 155 3.60 -6.05 -1.64
N TRP A 156 3.97 -5.24 -2.58
CA TRP A 156 5.28 -5.16 -3.14
C TRP A 156 5.85 -3.77 -2.93
N GLN A 157 6.99 -3.74 -2.30
CA GLN A 157 7.86 -2.58 -2.27
C GLN A 157 8.87 -2.73 -3.40
N ALA A 158 9.09 -1.66 -4.16
CA ALA A 158 10.26 -1.60 -5.00
C ALA A 158 11.47 -1.29 -4.10
N SER A 159 12.24 -2.29 -3.75
CA SER A 159 13.50 -2.12 -3.06
C SER A 159 14.66 -2.24 -4.04
N SER A 160 15.54 -1.25 -4.03
CA SER A 160 16.83 -1.34 -4.71
C SER A 160 17.83 -1.92 -3.73
N THR A 161 18.15 -3.19 -3.87
CA THR A 161 19.19 -3.85 -3.06
C THR A 161 20.59 -3.71 -3.65
N ASP A 162 20.67 -3.33 -4.94
CA ASP A 162 21.95 -3.05 -5.61
C ASP A 162 21.76 -2.07 -6.76
N ALA A 163 22.85 -1.41 -7.17
CA ALA A 163 22.86 -0.44 -8.27
C ALA A 163 22.45 -1.01 -9.64
N THR A 164 22.10 -2.30 -9.71
CA THR A 164 21.83 -3.04 -10.96
C THR A 164 20.46 -3.66 -11.07
N SER A 165 19.72 -3.84 -9.98
CA SER A 165 18.38 -4.46 -10.03
C SER A 165 17.47 -3.87 -8.95
N ILE A 166 16.18 -3.66 -9.30
CA ILE A 166 15.13 -3.34 -8.34
C ILE A 166 14.31 -4.60 -8.17
N ASP A 167 14.30 -5.10 -6.94
CA ASP A 167 13.45 -6.23 -6.57
C ASP A 167 12.16 -5.70 -5.96
N PHE A 168 11.02 -6.14 -6.51
CA PHE A 168 9.70 -5.88 -5.96
C PHE A 168 9.37 -6.99 -4.96
N SER A 169 9.98 -6.93 -3.77
CA SER A 169 9.68 -7.86 -2.69
C SER A 169 8.41 -7.47 -1.93
N ARG A 170 7.88 -8.43 -1.21
CA ARG A 170 6.59 -8.34 -0.52
C ARG A 170 6.58 -7.26 0.55
N SER A 171 5.83 -6.22 0.38
CA SER A 171 5.46 -5.30 1.43
C SER A 171 3.95 -5.01 1.45
N ALA A 172 3.51 -4.53 2.58
CA ALA A 172 2.11 -4.50 2.97
C ALA A 172 1.29 -3.30 2.42
N PRO A 173 -0.03 -3.44 2.10
CA PRO A 173 -0.90 -2.42 1.49
C PRO A 173 -1.22 -1.22 2.37
N VAL A 174 -1.11 -0.04 1.78
CA VAL A 174 -1.67 1.20 2.32
C VAL A 174 -2.80 1.68 1.42
N ARG A 175 -3.96 1.96 2.01
CA ARG A 175 -5.15 2.43 1.32
C ARG A 175 -5.68 3.72 1.93
N PHE A 176 -6.26 4.58 1.09
CA PHE A 176 -6.90 5.85 1.46
C PHE A 176 -8.41 5.76 1.21
N GLU A 177 -9.21 6.21 2.14
CA GLU A 177 -10.66 6.47 2.04
C GLU A 177 -10.98 7.94 2.23
#